data_2770c2d00fd99bea6fcb87eeabc216d5
#
_entry.id   2770c2d00fd99bea6fcb87eeabc216d5
#
_cell.length_a   1.000
_cell.length_b   1.000
_cell.length_c   1.000
_cell.angle_alpha   90.00
_cell.angle_beta   90.00
_cell.angle_gamma   90.00
#
_symmetry.space_group_name_H-M   'P 1'
#
loop_
_entity.id
_entity.type
_entity.pdbx_description
1 polymer ?
#
loop_
_entity_poly.entity_id
_entity_poly.type
_entity_poly.pdbx_seq_one_letter_code
_entity_poly.pdbx_strand_id
1 'polypeptide(L)'
;MKINISLDEVKRIAAEGDYDIVPICSELLSDIKTPVQVLRSLMNVSEHCYMLESVEDNERWGRYSFLGFEPKFIITCSNGRMRVGDEEFQTYDPDSHIREVLSRYRSPVIQGMPTFTGGLVGYFSYDYLKYSEPTLRLDAKDTEGFKDVDLMLFDKVIAFDNLKSRIILIANDPTADIETGYVQAVAELERMEELIRHGEPVKDTGGRMTSGIKPLFSREEYCSMVEKAKHHIFEGDIFQIVLSNRLEAEYEGSLLNTYRVLRTLNPSPYMFYFSGTDVEVAGASPETLVKLENGVLHTFPLAGTRPRGKTAEEDDRLEKELLADPKELAEHNMLVDLGRNDLGKISRFGTVEVEKYHCIEKYSHVMHIGSTVRGQIREDRDALDAVDAVLPAGTLSGAPKLRACQIINDLENNKRGIYGGAIGYIDFTGNLDTCIAIRIAYKKNGKVFVRSGAGIVADSVPEKEYQECINKAAAVVKALEAAQSIDE
;
A
#
# COMPACT_ATOMS: atom_id res chain seq x y z
N MET A 1 20.57 -4.34 27.09
CA MET A 1 20.00 -3.48 26.02
C MET A 1 20.43 -2.02 26.23
N LYS A 2 20.75 -1.25 25.19
CA LYS A 2 21.11 0.17 25.27
C LYS A 2 19.94 1.00 24.69
N ILE A 3 19.33 1.83 25.53
CA ILE A 3 18.26 2.75 25.09
C ILE A 3 18.91 3.99 24.51
N ASN A 4 18.36 4.51 23.41
CA ASN A 4 18.89 5.69 22.71
C ASN A 4 18.67 7.01 23.44
N ILE A 5 17.58 7.13 24.20
CA ILE A 5 17.15 8.36 24.90
C ILE A 5 16.89 8.03 26.38
N SER A 6 17.46 8.81 27.29
CA SER A 6 17.24 8.65 28.74
C SER A 6 15.88 9.23 29.16
N LEU A 7 15.39 8.85 30.36
CA LEU A 7 14.16 9.41 30.95
C LEU A 7 14.21 10.94 31.03
N ASP A 8 15.35 11.51 31.46
CA ASP A 8 15.51 12.96 31.57
C ASP A 8 15.43 13.66 30.22
N GLU A 9 15.91 12.98 29.15
CA GLU A 9 15.84 13.49 27.81
C GLU A 9 14.41 13.40 27.23
N VAL A 10 13.67 12.32 27.54
CA VAL A 10 12.23 12.21 27.21
C VAL A 10 11.45 13.36 27.90
N LYS A 11 11.71 13.63 29.20
CA LYS A 11 11.08 14.74 29.92
C LYS A 11 11.37 16.11 29.28
N ARG A 12 12.61 16.30 28.80
CA ARG A 12 12.99 17.52 28.08
C ARG A 12 12.26 17.67 26.75
N ILE A 13 12.25 16.62 25.93
CA ILE A 13 11.56 16.60 24.63
C ILE A 13 10.06 16.87 24.82
N ALA A 14 9.43 16.21 25.80
CA ALA A 14 8.01 16.40 26.08
C ALA A 14 7.68 17.83 26.52
N ALA A 15 8.63 18.52 27.18
CA ALA A 15 8.47 19.91 27.61
C ALA A 15 8.72 20.94 26.47
N GLU A 16 9.40 20.57 25.41
CA GLU A 16 9.72 21.45 24.27
C GLU A 16 8.58 21.58 23.25
N GLY A 17 7.59 20.67 23.26
CA GLY A 17 6.48 20.65 22.30
C GLY A 17 5.19 20.07 22.87
N ASP A 18 4.12 20.20 22.10
CA ASP A 18 2.81 19.65 22.45
C ASP A 18 2.71 18.22 21.89
N TYR A 19 3.45 17.30 22.52
CA TYR A 19 3.52 15.90 22.15
C TYR A 19 2.75 15.01 23.12
N ASP A 20 2.05 14.00 22.60
CA ASP A 20 1.32 13.03 23.40
C ASP A 20 2.16 11.78 23.68
N ILE A 21 3.14 11.52 22.82
CA ILE A 21 4.07 10.39 22.92
C ILE A 21 5.49 10.80 22.51
N VAL A 22 6.49 10.08 23.02
CA VAL A 22 7.90 10.21 22.60
C VAL A 22 8.44 8.82 22.26
N PRO A 23 8.93 8.58 21.01
CA PRO A 23 9.49 7.30 20.64
C PRO A 23 10.87 7.10 21.28
N ILE A 24 11.06 5.98 21.95
CA ILE A 24 12.36 5.48 22.41
C ILE A 24 12.75 4.25 21.63
N CYS A 25 14.02 4.01 21.43
CA CYS A 25 14.47 2.83 20.71
C CYS A 25 15.70 2.16 21.31
N SER A 26 15.87 0.90 20.90
CA SER A 26 17.06 0.09 21.13
C SER A 26 17.50 -0.53 19.80
N GLU A 27 18.79 -0.79 19.64
CA GLU A 27 19.37 -1.36 18.41
C GLU A 27 19.99 -2.72 18.68
N LEU A 28 19.77 -3.65 17.74
CA LEU A 28 20.40 -4.98 17.67
C LEU A 28 21.13 -5.13 16.32
N LEU A 29 22.05 -6.08 16.21
CA LEU A 29 22.59 -6.49 14.91
C LEU A 29 21.56 -7.34 14.15
N SER A 30 21.45 -7.15 12.84
CA SER A 30 20.47 -7.86 12.01
C SER A 30 20.92 -9.25 11.53
N ASP A 31 22.03 -9.77 12.07
CA ASP A 31 22.56 -11.11 11.77
C ASP A 31 21.89 -12.25 12.58
N ILE A 32 20.91 -11.90 13.41
CA ILE A 32 20.21 -12.84 14.31
C ILE A 32 19.12 -13.60 13.57
N LYS A 33 18.19 -12.88 12.92
CA LYS A 33 17.06 -13.43 12.17
C LYS A 33 16.70 -12.49 10.99
N THR A 34 16.12 -13.09 9.95
CA THR A 34 15.55 -12.31 8.82
C THR A 34 14.20 -11.71 9.18
N PRO A 35 13.72 -10.65 8.48
CA PRO A 35 12.39 -10.09 8.72
C PRO A 35 11.26 -11.15 8.67
N VAL A 36 11.31 -12.10 7.71
CA VAL A 36 10.29 -13.16 7.60
C VAL A 36 10.33 -14.11 8.80
N GLN A 37 11.52 -14.45 9.32
CA GLN A 37 11.63 -15.28 10.53
C GLN A 37 11.06 -14.58 11.77
N VAL A 38 11.33 -13.27 11.90
CA VAL A 38 10.74 -12.45 12.96
C VAL A 38 9.21 -12.40 12.81
N LEU A 39 8.70 -12.14 11.62
CA LEU A 39 7.25 -12.13 11.37
C LEU A 39 6.60 -13.45 11.81
N ARG A 40 7.19 -14.60 11.49
CA ARG A 40 6.68 -15.92 11.94
C ARG A 40 6.64 -16.04 13.46
N SER A 41 7.60 -15.46 14.18
CA SER A 41 7.57 -15.45 15.64
C SER A 41 6.48 -14.51 16.19
N LEU A 42 6.25 -13.36 15.54
CA LEU A 42 5.18 -12.42 15.90
C LEU A 42 3.78 -13.02 15.65
N MET A 43 3.59 -13.73 14.55
CA MET A 43 2.32 -14.42 14.22
C MET A 43 1.95 -15.50 15.23
N ASN A 44 2.90 -16.03 15.99
CA ASN A 44 2.62 -16.99 17.05
C ASN A 44 2.04 -16.35 18.32
N VAL A 45 2.20 -15.04 18.48
CA VAL A 45 1.75 -14.27 19.67
C VAL A 45 0.67 -13.24 19.33
N SER A 46 0.42 -12.97 18.06
CA SER A 46 -0.55 -11.97 17.61
C SER A 46 -1.33 -12.46 16.39
N GLU A 47 -2.65 -12.28 16.41
CA GLU A 47 -3.51 -12.53 15.25
C GLU A 47 -3.32 -11.47 14.17
N HIS A 48 -2.94 -10.25 14.56
CA HIS A 48 -2.76 -9.13 13.67
C HIS A 48 -1.28 -8.73 13.61
N CYS A 49 -0.68 -8.99 12.46
CA CYS A 49 0.71 -8.65 12.18
C CYS A 49 0.82 -8.00 10.81
N TYR A 50 1.86 -7.20 10.63
CA TYR A 50 2.23 -6.72 9.31
C TYR A 50 3.73 -6.81 9.07
N MET A 51 4.11 -6.85 7.81
CA MET A 51 5.44 -6.57 7.31
C MET A 51 5.33 -5.71 6.06
N LEU A 52 6.01 -4.57 6.07
CA LEU A 52 6.16 -3.66 4.93
C LEU A 52 7.64 -3.58 4.61
N GLU A 53 8.02 -3.91 3.38
CA GLU A 53 9.40 -3.84 2.94
C GLU A 53 9.50 -3.37 1.50
N SER A 54 10.71 -2.95 1.09
CA SER A 54 11.05 -2.72 -0.31
C SER A 54 12.23 -3.61 -0.68
N VAL A 55 12.19 -4.22 -1.84
CA VAL A 55 13.27 -5.08 -2.34
C VAL A 55 14.18 -4.35 -3.34
N GLU A 56 13.79 -3.14 -3.75
CA GLU A 56 14.51 -2.34 -4.72
C GLU A 56 15.22 -1.14 -4.06
N ASP A 57 16.42 -0.84 -4.52
CA ASP A 57 17.30 0.29 -4.17
C ASP A 57 17.39 0.62 -2.67
N ASN A 58 18.35 -0.01 -1.99
CA ASN A 58 18.61 0.14 -0.55
C ASN A 58 18.90 1.58 -0.09
N GLU A 59 19.18 2.54 -0.99
CA GLU A 59 19.50 3.91 -0.61
C GLU A 59 18.28 4.85 -0.55
N ARG A 60 17.26 4.59 -1.37
CA ARG A 60 16.09 5.48 -1.48
C ARG A 60 14.79 4.89 -0.95
N TRP A 61 14.47 3.65 -1.31
CA TRP A 61 13.17 3.02 -1.05
C TRP A 61 13.26 1.79 -0.16
N GLY A 62 14.34 1.01 -0.30
CA GLY A 62 14.53 -0.28 0.35
C GLY A 62 15.30 -0.25 1.67
N ARG A 63 15.49 0.94 2.26
CA ARG A 63 16.31 1.03 3.46
C ARG A 63 15.72 0.28 4.64
N TYR A 64 14.40 0.39 4.85
CA TYR A 64 13.76 -0.20 6.02
C TYR A 64 12.77 -1.30 5.64
N SER A 65 12.73 -2.36 6.46
CA SER A 65 11.61 -3.29 6.53
C SER A 65 10.94 -3.11 7.89
N PHE A 66 9.64 -2.80 7.91
CA PHE A 66 8.88 -2.55 9.12
C PHE A 66 7.99 -3.73 9.45
N LEU A 67 7.96 -4.12 10.73
CA LEU A 67 7.09 -5.15 11.26
C LEU A 67 6.35 -4.62 12.49
N GLY A 68 5.11 -5.07 12.64
CA GLY A 68 4.32 -4.79 13.83
C GLY A 68 3.40 -5.96 14.19
N PHE A 69 2.99 -5.97 15.46
CA PHE A 69 2.16 -7.00 16.04
C PHE A 69 1.37 -6.43 17.24
N GLU A 70 0.28 -7.11 17.61
CA GLU A 70 -0.58 -6.67 18.71
C GLU A 70 -0.95 -5.19 18.59
N PRO A 71 -1.76 -4.81 17.60
CA PRO A 71 -2.21 -3.43 17.47
C PRO A 71 -2.95 -3.00 18.75
N LYS A 72 -2.78 -1.75 19.14
CA LYS A 72 -3.44 -1.18 20.31
C LYS A 72 -4.95 -1.17 20.16
N PHE A 73 -5.43 -0.88 18.96
CA PHE A 73 -6.81 -1.04 18.52
C PHE A 73 -6.91 -0.98 17.00
N ILE A 74 -8.11 -1.25 16.49
CA ILE A 74 -8.40 -1.34 15.08
C ILE A 74 -9.47 -0.31 14.71
N ILE A 75 -9.33 0.29 13.53
CA ILE A 75 -10.30 1.20 12.93
C ILE A 75 -10.83 0.56 11.66
N THR A 76 -12.14 0.38 11.57
CA THR A 76 -12.77 -0.13 10.35
C THR A 76 -13.95 0.73 9.95
N CYS A 77 -14.20 0.83 8.65
CA CYS A 77 -15.40 1.45 8.11
C CYS A 77 -15.97 0.60 6.96
N SER A 78 -17.28 0.44 6.92
CA SER A 78 -17.98 -0.23 5.82
C SER A 78 -19.32 0.41 5.60
N ASN A 79 -19.52 1.07 4.45
CA ASN A 79 -20.76 1.74 4.10
C ASN A 79 -21.26 2.70 5.20
N GLY A 80 -20.35 3.48 5.79
CA GLY A 80 -20.64 4.45 6.84
C GLY A 80 -20.75 3.86 8.25
N ARG A 81 -20.75 2.54 8.42
CA ARG A 81 -20.65 1.90 9.73
C ARG A 81 -19.20 1.83 10.13
N MET A 82 -18.80 2.68 11.07
CA MET A 82 -17.43 2.82 11.54
C MET A 82 -17.27 2.19 12.92
N ARG A 83 -16.10 1.57 13.14
CA ARG A 83 -15.65 1.06 14.42
C ARG A 83 -14.28 1.63 14.74
N VAL A 84 -14.11 2.16 15.94
CA VAL A 84 -12.84 2.61 16.50
C VAL A 84 -12.64 1.91 17.84
N GLY A 85 -11.73 0.94 17.87
CA GLY A 85 -11.60 0.05 19.03
C GLY A 85 -12.90 -0.70 19.30
N ASP A 86 -13.49 -0.47 20.49
CA ASP A 86 -14.76 -1.10 20.89
C ASP A 86 -16.01 -0.26 20.55
N GLU A 87 -15.81 1.00 20.15
CA GLU A 87 -16.92 1.90 19.80
C GLU A 87 -17.36 1.69 18.35
N GLU A 88 -18.69 1.61 18.14
CA GLU A 88 -19.31 1.44 16.82
C GLU A 88 -20.39 2.51 16.62
N PHE A 89 -20.37 3.18 15.47
CA PHE A 89 -21.28 4.28 15.14
C PHE A 89 -21.43 4.45 13.62
N GLN A 90 -22.39 5.29 13.21
CA GLN A 90 -22.57 5.68 11.80
C GLN A 90 -21.89 7.01 11.52
N THR A 91 -21.21 7.10 10.39
CA THR A 91 -20.57 8.33 9.91
C THR A 91 -20.58 8.39 8.37
N TYR A 92 -20.59 9.60 7.84
CA TYR A 92 -20.30 9.89 6.43
C TYR A 92 -18.96 10.58 6.25
N ASP A 93 -18.21 10.75 7.34
CA ASP A 93 -16.89 11.39 7.39
C ASP A 93 -15.95 10.54 8.26
N PRO A 94 -15.44 9.41 7.72
CA PRO A 94 -14.49 8.57 8.44
C PRO A 94 -13.19 9.30 8.79
N ASP A 95 -12.78 10.25 7.95
CA ASP A 95 -11.52 10.99 8.11
C ASP A 95 -11.48 11.81 9.40
N SER A 96 -12.57 12.47 9.76
CA SER A 96 -12.64 13.24 11.00
C SER A 96 -12.36 12.38 12.23
N HIS A 97 -12.86 11.15 12.24
CA HIS A 97 -12.63 10.21 13.33
C HIS A 97 -11.21 9.63 13.33
N ILE A 98 -10.63 9.37 12.16
CA ILE A 98 -9.24 8.92 12.04
C ILE A 98 -8.30 10.05 12.49
N ARG A 99 -8.58 11.32 12.11
CA ARG A 99 -7.84 12.50 12.59
C ARG A 99 -7.93 12.66 14.11
N GLU A 100 -9.12 12.46 14.69
CA GLU A 100 -9.31 12.49 16.15
C GLU A 100 -8.43 11.44 16.84
N VAL A 101 -8.34 10.23 16.28
CA VAL A 101 -7.44 9.20 16.80
C VAL A 101 -5.99 9.65 16.71
N LEU A 102 -5.52 10.07 15.54
CA LEU A 102 -4.13 10.49 15.33
C LEU A 102 -3.75 11.69 16.19
N SER A 103 -4.69 12.61 16.45
CA SER A 103 -4.45 13.79 17.28
C SER A 103 -4.10 13.48 18.74
N ARG A 104 -4.33 12.26 19.20
CA ARG A 104 -3.99 11.75 20.54
C ARG A 104 -2.60 11.08 20.60
N TYR A 105 -1.85 11.09 19.48
CA TYR A 105 -0.56 10.42 19.34
C TYR A 105 0.48 11.30 18.65
N ARG A 106 0.42 12.63 18.87
CA ARG A 106 1.41 13.56 18.30
C ARG A 106 2.80 13.23 18.80
N SER A 107 3.72 12.99 17.89
CA SER A 107 5.08 12.53 18.13
C SER A 107 6.11 13.52 17.60
N PRO A 108 7.23 13.76 18.30
CA PRO A 108 8.34 14.53 17.76
C PRO A 108 9.07 13.76 16.65
N VAL A 109 9.62 14.47 15.69
CA VAL A 109 10.59 13.93 14.75
C VAL A 109 11.96 13.85 15.44
N ILE A 110 12.46 12.64 15.67
CA ILE A 110 13.77 12.42 16.30
C ILE A 110 14.79 12.07 15.23
N GLN A 111 15.87 12.87 15.19
CA GLN A 111 16.93 12.68 14.19
C GLN A 111 17.58 11.29 14.32
N GLY A 112 17.69 10.58 13.19
CA GLY A 112 18.32 9.25 13.13
C GLY A 112 17.36 8.08 13.33
N MET A 113 16.11 8.33 13.72
CA MET A 113 15.07 7.30 13.71
C MET A 113 14.56 7.00 12.29
N PRO A 114 13.98 5.82 12.09
CA PRO A 114 13.27 5.48 10.85
C PRO A 114 12.13 6.45 10.54
N THR A 115 11.69 6.48 9.29
CA THR A 115 10.55 7.31 8.83
C THR A 115 9.20 6.88 9.37
N PHE A 116 9.11 5.66 9.91
CA PHE A 116 7.94 5.12 10.58
C PHE A 116 8.32 4.66 11.99
N THR A 117 7.77 5.31 13.00
CA THR A 117 8.03 5.07 14.42
C THR A 117 6.81 4.53 15.17
N GLY A 118 5.67 4.47 14.50
CA GLY A 118 4.38 4.02 14.98
C GLY A 118 3.28 4.81 14.29
N GLY A 119 2.07 4.26 14.28
CA GLY A 119 0.97 4.87 13.56
C GLY A 119 -0.08 3.86 13.09
N LEU A 120 -0.81 4.23 12.06
CA LEU A 120 -1.83 3.41 11.43
C LEU A 120 -1.24 2.64 10.25
N VAL A 121 -1.47 1.33 10.19
CA VAL A 121 -1.09 0.45 9.08
C VAL A 121 -2.31 -0.32 8.60
N GLY A 122 -2.49 -0.41 7.28
CA GLY A 122 -3.60 -1.14 6.68
C GLY A 122 -3.95 -0.61 5.30
N TYR A 123 -5.26 -0.48 5.02
CA TYR A 123 -5.70 -0.05 3.71
C TYR A 123 -6.92 0.88 3.73
N PHE A 124 -6.98 1.73 2.70
CA PHE A 124 -8.19 2.39 2.20
C PHE A 124 -8.58 1.71 0.89
N SER A 125 -9.84 1.29 0.76
CA SER A 125 -10.31 0.61 -0.44
C SER A 125 -10.44 1.57 -1.63
N TYR A 126 -10.53 1.03 -2.85
CA TYR A 126 -10.92 1.80 -4.03
C TYR A 126 -12.25 2.53 -3.83
N ASP A 127 -13.20 1.89 -3.16
CA ASP A 127 -14.54 2.40 -2.94
C ASP A 127 -14.61 3.49 -1.84
N TYR A 128 -13.48 3.77 -1.17
CA TYR A 128 -13.35 4.86 -0.18
C TYR A 128 -13.63 6.24 -0.80
N LEU A 129 -13.39 6.41 -2.10
CA LEU A 129 -13.69 7.62 -2.87
C LEU A 129 -15.10 8.18 -2.62
N LYS A 130 -16.08 7.35 -2.27
CA LYS A 130 -17.46 7.80 -1.97
C LYS A 130 -17.57 8.75 -0.78
N TYR A 131 -16.57 8.77 0.11
CA TYR A 131 -16.55 9.68 1.27
C TYR A 131 -15.97 11.05 0.91
N SER A 132 -14.95 11.10 0.07
CA SER A 132 -14.37 12.36 -0.44
C SER A 132 -15.17 12.97 -1.59
N GLU A 133 -15.93 12.15 -2.35
CA GLU A 133 -16.74 12.57 -3.50
C GLU A 133 -18.19 12.10 -3.35
N PRO A 134 -18.97 12.70 -2.45
CA PRO A 134 -20.32 12.23 -2.09
C PRO A 134 -21.36 12.36 -3.22
N THR A 135 -21.05 13.10 -4.28
CA THR A 135 -21.87 13.19 -5.49
C THR A 135 -21.73 11.97 -6.40
N LEU A 136 -20.67 11.19 -6.21
CA LEU A 136 -20.38 10.00 -6.99
C LEU A 136 -21.16 8.80 -6.43
N ARG A 137 -21.98 8.19 -7.27
CA ARG A 137 -22.73 7.01 -6.89
C ARG A 137 -21.94 5.76 -7.15
N LEU A 138 -21.44 5.12 -6.07
CA LEU A 138 -20.72 3.84 -6.09
C LEU A 138 -21.58 2.78 -5.39
N ASP A 139 -22.53 2.21 -6.13
CA ASP A 139 -23.51 1.25 -5.62
C ASP A 139 -23.35 -0.17 -6.20
N ALA A 140 -22.18 -0.46 -6.76
CA ALA A 140 -21.82 -1.80 -7.24
C ALA A 140 -21.99 -2.85 -6.15
N LYS A 141 -22.35 -4.07 -6.54
CA LYS A 141 -22.61 -5.18 -5.62
C LYS A 141 -21.38 -5.54 -4.82
N ASP A 142 -21.56 -5.64 -3.51
CA ASP A 142 -20.55 -6.14 -2.57
C ASP A 142 -20.95 -7.56 -2.12
N THR A 143 -20.38 -8.57 -2.74
CA THR A 143 -20.67 -9.98 -2.44
C THR A 143 -19.84 -10.53 -1.29
N GLU A 144 -18.72 -9.86 -0.95
CA GLU A 144 -17.75 -10.38 0.01
C GLU A 144 -17.66 -9.54 1.30
N GLY A 145 -18.31 -8.37 1.33
CA GLY A 145 -18.32 -7.47 2.48
C GLY A 145 -16.95 -6.85 2.74
N PHE A 146 -16.25 -6.38 1.70
CA PHE A 146 -14.98 -5.68 1.86
C PHE A 146 -15.18 -4.35 2.58
N LYS A 147 -14.32 -4.10 3.58
CA LYS A 147 -14.32 -2.82 4.28
C LYS A 147 -13.82 -1.70 3.37
N ASP A 148 -14.34 -0.49 3.61
CA ASP A 148 -13.84 0.72 2.95
C ASP A 148 -12.52 1.18 3.59
N VAL A 149 -12.37 0.95 4.90
CA VAL A 149 -11.16 1.20 5.69
C VAL A 149 -10.93 0.02 6.62
N ASP A 150 -9.69 -0.45 6.70
CA ASP A 150 -9.21 -1.39 7.73
C ASP A 150 -7.79 -0.97 8.12
N LEU A 151 -7.68 -0.27 9.24
CA LEU A 151 -6.43 0.28 9.76
C LEU A 151 -6.21 -0.23 11.18
N MET A 152 -4.98 -0.56 11.49
CA MET A 152 -4.53 -1.02 12.80
C MET A 152 -3.55 0.01 13.37
N LEU A 153 -3.75 0.44 14.63
CA LEU A 153 -2.85 1.34 15.30
C LEU A 153 -1.77 0.59 16.06
N PHE A 154 -0.52 0.85 15.70
CA PHE A 154 0.66 0.28 16.35
C PHE A 154 1.46 1.37 17.06
N ASP A 155 1.66 1.22 18.36
CA ASP A 155 2.48 2.07 19.21
C ASP A 155 3.89 1.51 19.42
N LYS A 156 4.22 0.41 18.78
CA LYS A 156 5.53 -0.23 18.75
C LYS A 156 5.85 -0.74 17.35
N VAL A 157 7.11 -0.66 16.95
CA VAL A 157 7.58 -1.04 15.61
C VAL A 157 8.93 -1.75 15.70
N ILE A 158 9.12 -2.77 14.90
CA ILE A 158 10.42 -3.39 14.63
C ILE A 158 10.85 -2.96 13.23
N ALA A 159 11.95 -2.20 13.12
CA ALA A 159 12.48 -1.72 11.86
C ALA A 159 13.84 -2.39 11.56
N PHE A 160 13.94 -3.08 10.44
CA PHE A 160 15.21 -3.55 9.91
C PHE A 160 15.84 -2.45 9.05
N ASP A 161 16.97 -1.89 9.46
CA ASP A 161 17.79 -0.98 8.64
C ASP A 161 18.72 -1.83 7.76
N ASN A 162 18.30 -2.09 6.54
CA ASN A 162 19.03 -2.91 5.58
C ASN A 162 20.36 -2.28 5.15
N LEU A 163 20.46 -0.93 5.21
CA LEU A 163 21.68 -0.20 4.87
C LEU A 163 22.74 -0.33 5.99
N LYS A 164 22.33 -0.25 7.26
CA LYS A 164 23.24 -0.30 8.42
C LYS A 164 23.34 -1.68 9.05
N SER A 165 22.62 -2.68 8.53
CA SER A 165 22.55 -4.03 9.08
C SER A 165 22.18 -4.05 10.57
N ARG A 166 21.12 -3.32 10.93
CA ARG A 166 20.59 -3.24 12.30
C ARG A 166 19.11 -3.50 12.36
N ILE A 167 18.65 -3.97 13.51
CA ILE A 167 17.25 -4.03 13.90
C ILE A 167 17.05 -2.94 14.93
N ILE A 168 16.11 -2.04 14.67
CA ILE A 168 15.74 -0.95 15.57
C ILE A 168 14.38 -1.30 16.16
N LEU A 169 14.34 -1.47 17.47
CA LEU A 169 13.11 -1.69 18.23
C LEU A 169 12.62 -0.33 18.69
N ILE A 170 11.37 0.00 18.46
CA ILE A 170 10.77 1.29 18.80
C ILE A 170 9.54 1.06 19.67
N ALA A 171 9.45 1.78 20.77
CA ALA A 171 8.26 1.85 21.62
C ALA A 171 7.97 3.32 21.94
N ASN A 172 6.70 3.70 21.94
CA ASN A 172 6.27 5.06 22.17
C ASN A 172 5.88 5.26 23.64
N ASP A 173 6.57 6.19 24.32
CA ASP A 173 6.35 6.56 25.71
C ASP A 173 5.25 7.64 25.81
N PRO A 174 4.12 7.39 26.48
CA PRO A 174 3.08 8.39 26.70
C PRO A 174 3.57 9.55 27.60
N THR A 175 3.36 10.80 27.16
CA THR A 175 3.78 11.99 27.92
C THR A 175 2.89 12.30 29.11
N ALA A 176 1.70 11.73 29.23
CA ALA A 176 0.76 11.95 30.33
C ALA A 176 1.28 11.43 31.68
N ASP A 177 2.07 10.33 31.68
CA ASP A 177 2.79 9.82 32.86
C ASP A 177 4.13 9.24 32.37
N ILE A 178 5.09 10.14 32.12
CA ILE A 178 6.37 9.81 31.50
C ILE A 178 7.17 8.79 32.35
N GLU A 179 7.13 8.83 33.65
CA GLU A 179 7.93 7.93 34.50
C GLU A 179 7.42 6.47 34.36
N THR A 180 6.11 6.28 34.47
CA THR A 180 5.48 4.97 34.30
C THR A 180 5.58 4.52 32.84
N GLY A 181 5.30 5.42 31.90
CA GLY A 181 5.35 5.15 30.45
C GLY A 181 6.75 4.73 29.99
N TYR A 182 7.80 5.41 30.44
CA TYR A 182 9.18 5.07 30.11
C TYR A 182 9.55 3.64 30.57
N VAL A 183 9.16 3.27 31.79
CA VAL A 183 9.39 1.91 32.30
C VAL A 183 8.66 0.87 31.46
N GLN A 184 7.39 1.15 31.08
CA GLN A 184 6.61 0.27 30.24
C GLN A 184 7.21 0.15 28.82
N ALA A 185 7.63 1.26 28.22
CA ALA A 185 8.25 1.27 26.91
C ALA A 185 9.58 0.52 26.90
N VAL A 186 10.42 0.66 27.93
CA VAL A 186 11.65 -0.13 28.09
C VAL A 186 11.34 -1.62 28.22
N ALA A 187 10.34 -2.00 29.01
CA ALA A 187 9.92 -3.40 29.15
C ALA A 187 9.41 -3.98 27.81
N GLU A 188 8.72 -3.15 27.00
CA GLU A 188 8.26 -3.58 25.68
C GLU A 188 9.44 -3.75 24.69
N LEU A 189 10.46 -2.89 24.74
CA LEU A 189 11.69 -3.09 23.98
C LEU A 189 12.39 -4.40 24.35
N GLU A 190 12.47 -4.72 25.65
CA GLU A 190 13.04 -6.00 26.13
C GLU A 190 12.22 -7.21 25.65
N ARG A 191 10.89 -7.09 25.68
CA ARG A 191 9.99 -8.14 25.18
C ARG A 191 10.17 -8.35 23.67
N MET A 192 10.29 -7.28 22.89
CA MET A 192 10.55 -7.38 21.44
C MET A 192 11.91 -8.04 21.15
N GLU A 193 12.97 -7.68 21.93
CA GLU A 193 14.28 -8.33 21.81
C GLU A 193 14.18 -9.84 22.10
N GLU A 194 13.44 -10.24 23.14
CA GLU A 194 13.24 -11.64 23.52
C GLU A 194 12.49 -12.42 22.43
N LEU A 195 11.42 -11.83 21.85
CA LEU A 195 10.68 -12.43 20.75
C LEU A 195 11.57 -12.61 19.49
N ILE A 196 12.43 -11.65 19.20
CA ILE A 196 13.35 -11.77 18.08
C ILE A 196 14.38 -12.86 18.32
N ARG A 197 14.98 -12.94 19.52
CA ARG A 197 16.03 -13.92 19.82
C ARG A 197 15.49 -15.33 19.99
N HIS A 198 14.41 -15.49 20.74
CA HIS A 198 13.95 -16.76 21.28
C HIS A 198 12.50 -17.10 20.93
N GLY A 199 11.76 -16.18 20.30
CA GLY A 199 10.37 -16.42 19.92
C GLY A 199 10.25 -17.62 18.97
N GLU A 200 9.34 -18.54 19.33
CA GLU A 200 9.02 -19.71 18.52
C GLU A 200 8.23 -19.25 17.28
N PRO A 201 8.58 -19.70 16.08
CA PRO A 201 7.81 -19.38 14.88
C PRO A 201 6.47 -20.12 14.88
N VAL A 202 5.45 -19.52 14.26
CA VAL A 202 4.21 -20.22 13.95
C VAL A 202 4.52 -21.48 13.12
N LYS A 203 3.91 -22.60 13.51
CA LYS A 203 4.25 -23.93 12.93
C LYS A 203 3.69 -24.14 11.53
N ASP A 204 2.48 -23.61 11.27
CA ASP A 204 1.82 -23.74 9.98
C ASP A 204 1.69 -22.37 9.32
N THR A 205 2.44 -22.17 8.25
CA THR A 205 2.37 -20.99 7.37
C THR A 205 1.85 -21.35 5.98
N GLY A 206 1.51 -22.62 5.79
CA GLY A 206 1.02 -23.15 4.53
C GLY A 206 -0.40 -22.70 4.20
N GLY A 207 -0.63 -22.48 2.92
CA GLY A 207 -1.96 -22.23 2.40
C GLY A 207 -2.13 -22.90 1.05
N ARG A 208 -3.37 -23.28 0.72
CA ARG A 208 -3.66 -23.99 -0.53
C ARG A 208 -5.01 -23.60 -1.11
N MET A 209 -5.07 -23.56 -2.41
CA MET A 209 -6.33 -23.50 -3.13
C MET A 209 -6.99 -24.90 -3.09
N THR A 210 -8.24 -24.95 -2.68
CA THR A 210 -9.04 -26.20 -2.62
C THR A 210 -9.99 -26.32 -3.82
N SER A 211 -10.04 -25.31 -4.68
CA SER A 211 -10.74 -25.31 -5.95
C SER A 211 -9.87 -24.76 -7.08
N GLY A 212 -10.29 -24.97 -8.32
CA GLY A 212 -9.71 -24.26 -9.47
C GLY A 212 -10.02 -22.77 -9.43
N ILE A 213 -9.10 -21.95 -9.94
CA ILE A 213 -9.29 -20.50 -10.08
C ILE A 213 -10.34 -20.22 -11.16
N LYS A 214 -11.30 -19.33 -10.84
CA LYS A 214 -12.37 -18.92 -11.77
C LYS A 214 -12.37 -17.40 -11.91
N PRO A 215 -12.52 -16.87 -13.14
CA PRO A 215 -12.73 -15.44 -13.34
C PRO A 215 -14.18 -15.06 -12.98
N LEU A 216 -14.36 -13.84 -12.46
CA LEU A 216 -15.68 -13.24 -12.19
C LEU A 216 -16.45 -13.00 -13.50
N PHE A 217 -15.75 -12.49 -14.51
CA PHE A 217 -16.29 -12.26 -15.84
C PHE A 217 -15.64 -13.24 -16.84
N SER A 218 -16.46 -13.91 -17.62
CA SER A 218 -15.99 -14.69 -18.76
C SER A 218 -15.29 -13.79 -19.77
N ARG A 219 -14.60 -14.40 -20.74
CA ARG A 219 -13.97 -13.65 -21.83
C ARG A 219 -14.98 -12.80 -22.60
N GLU A 220 -16.13 -13.38 -22.91
CA GLU A 220 -17.21 -12.74 -23.67
C GLU A 220 -17.79 -11.56 -22.90
N GLU A 221 -18.03 -11.71 -21.59
CA GLU A 221 -18.54 -10.64 -20.73
C GLU A 221 -17.54 -9.49 -20.61
N TYR A 222 -16.24 -9.81 -20.38
CA TYR A 222 -15.20 -8.80 -20.31
C TYR A 222 -15.03 -8.05 -21.64
N CYS A 223 -14.99 -8.76 -22.77
CA CYS A 223 -14.92 -8.14 -24.10
C CYS A 223 -16.14 -7.22 -24.35
N SER A 224 -17.34 -7.63 -23.93
CA SER A 224 -18.53 -6.78 -24.02
C SER A 224 -18.41 -5.49 -23.17
N MET A 225 -17.79 -5.57 -21.97
CA MET A 225 -17.52 -4.37 -21.16
C MET A 225 -16.52 -3.44 -21.85
N VAL A 226 -15.48 -3.99 -22.49
CA VAL A 226 -14.51 -3.20 -23.26
C VAL A 226 -15.19 -2.44 -24.41
N GLU A 227 -16.08 -3.09 -25.18
CA GLU A 227 -16.80 -2.42 -26.25
C GLU A 227 -17.72 -1.30 -25.73
N LYS A 228 -18.38 -1.49 -24.60
CA LYS A 228 -19.17 -0.41 -23.94
C LYS A 228 -18.29 0.75 -23.49
N ALA A 229 -17.12 0.46 -22.91
CA ALA A 229 -16.15 1.48 -22.50
C ALA A 229 -15.65 2.28 -23.72
N LYS A 230 -15.36 1.63 -24.83
CA LYS A 230 -14.99 2.28 -26.11
C LYS A 230 -16.10 3.18 -26.63
N HIS A 231 -17.37 2.79 -26.45
CA HIS A 231 -18.50 3.65 -26.81
C HIS A 231 -18.51 4.93 -25.96
N HIS A 232 -18.26 4.87 -24.65
CA HIS A 232 -18.11 6.06 -23.80
C HIS A 232 -16.95 6.97 -24.22
N ILE A 233 -15.83 6.36 -24.70
CA ILE A 233 -14.71 7.13 -25.25
C ILE A 233 -15.13 7.82 -26.56
N PHE A 234 -15.84 7.12 -27.44
CA PHE A 234 -16.35 7.68 -28.70
C PHE A 234 -17.33 8.83 -28.49
N GLU A 235 -18.24 8.72 -27.50
CA GLU A 235 -19.18 9.77 -27.13
C GLU A 235 -18.50 10.98 -26.42
N GLY A 236 -17.21 10.85 -26.07
CA GLY A 236 -16.47 11.93 -25.42
C GLY A 236 -16.68 12.03 -23.90
N ASP A 237 -17.25 11.00 -23.27
CA ASP A 237 -17.42 10.92 -21.81
C ASP A 237 -16.07 10.85 -21.08
N ILE A 238 -15.13 10.09 -21.66
CA ILE A 238 -13.80 9.79 -21.10
C ILE A 238 -12.77 9.65 -22.23
N PHE A 239 -11.50 9.78 -21.90
CA PHE A 239 -10.38 9.52 -22.82
C PHE A 239 -9.82 8.12 -22.64
N GLN A 240 -9.81 7.63 -21.41
CA GLN A 240 -9.28 6.33 -20.99
C GLN A 240 -10.04 5.84 -19.77
N ILE A 241 -10.14 4.51 -19.64
CA ILE A 241 -10.72 3.84 -18.48
C ILE A 241 -10.00 2.53 -18.21
N VAL A 242 -9.87 2.13 -16.94
CA VAL A 242 -9.30 0.85 -16.55
C VAL A 242 -10.40 -0.10 -16.11
N LEU A 243 -10.64 -1.15 -16.90
CA LEU A 243 -11.55 -2.24 -16.55
C LEU A 243 -10.79 -3.40 -15.94
N SER A 244 -11.40 -4.03 -14.92
CA SER A 244 -10.75 -5.12 -14.20
C SER A 244 -11.57 -6.42 -14.21
N ASN A 245 -10.87 -7.54 -13.99
CA ASN A 245 -11.47 -8.82 -13.71
C ASN A 245 -10.91 -9.41 -12.43
N ARG A 246 -11.75 -10.09 -11.65
CA ARG A 246 -11.38 -10.75 -10.39
C ARG A 246 -11.30 -12.24 -10.62
N LEU A 247 -10.19 -12.84 -10.23
CA LEU A 247 -10.02 -14.29 -10.16
C LEU A 247 -10.27 -14.71 -8.71
N GLU A 248 -10.93 -15.83 -8.49
CA GLU A 248 -11.21 -16.37 -7.16
C GLU A 248 -11.08 -17.88 -7.10
N ALA A 249 -10.70 -18.40 -5.93
CA ALA A 249 -10.69 -19.82 -5.59
C ALA A 249 -11.00 -20.00 -4.11
N GLU A 250 -11.55 -21.15 -3.73
CA GLU A 250 -11.62 -21.58 -2.32
C GLU A 250 -10.20 -21.76 -1.79
N TYR A 251 -9.94 -21.32 -0.56
CA TYR A 251 -8.59 -21.28 0.00
C TYR A 251 -8.59 -21.58 1.50
N GLU A 252 -7.67 -22.43 1.91
CA GLU A 252 -7.40 -22.79 3.31
C GLU A 252 -5.96 -22.39 3.69
N GLY A 253 -5.74 -22.09 4.97
CA GLY A 253 -4.42 -21.73 5.51
C GLY A 253 -4.03 -20.26 5.30
N SER A 254 -2.74 -19.94 5.42
CA SER A 254 -2.19 -18.58 5.40
C SER A 254 -1.61 -18.21 4.03
N LEU A 255 -1.65 -16.91 3.70
CA LEU A 255 -0.98 -16.34 2.52
C LEU A 255 0.51 -16.06 2.75
N LEU A 256 1.07 -16.37 3.92
CA LEU A 256 2.48 -16.06 4.19
C LEU A 256 3.44 -16.75 3.22
N ASN A 257 3.21 -18.02 2.88
CA ASN A 257 4.04 -18.70 1.88
C ASN A 257 3.86 -18.11 0.48
N THR A 258 2.65 -17.64 0.13
CA THR A 258 2.42 -16.88 -1.10
C THR A 258 3.25 -15.59 -1.12
N TYR A 259 3.29 -14.86 -0.01
CA TYR A 259 4.15 -13.68 0.14
C TYR A 259 5.63 -14.02 -0.06
N ARG A 260 6.13 -15.09 0.57
CA ARG A 260 7.52 -15.56 0.44
C ARG A 260 7.89 -15.86 -1.01
N VAL A 261 6.98 -16.47 -1.76
CA VAL A 261 7.18 -16.75 -3.19
C VAL A 261 7.12 -15.46 -4.02
N LEU A 262 6.13 -14.61 -3.80
CA LEU A 262 6.01 -13.31 -4.49
C LEU A 262 7.30 -12.48 -4.37
N ARG A 263 7.90 -12.48 -3.20
CA ARG A 263 9.15 -11.78 -2.90
C ARG A 263 10.32 -12.21 -3.79
N THR A 264 10.30 -13.43 -4.27
CA THR A 264 11.33 -13.99 -5.18
C THR A 264 10.95 -13.91 -6.66
N LEU A 265 9.66 -14.04 -6.97
CA LEU A 265 9.18 -14.03 -8.35
C LEU A 265 8.99 -12.63 -8.92
N ASN A 266 8.57 -11.71 -8.09
CA ASN A 266 8.20 -10.36 -8.51
C ASN A 266 8.63 -9.31 -7.46
N PRO A 267 9.95 -9.17 -7.19
CA PRO A 267 10.42 -8.12 -6.30
C PRO A 267 9.93 -6.76 -6.76
N SER A 268 9.50 -5.92 -5.82
CA SER A 268 8.84 -4.65 -6.11
C SER A 268 9.20 -3.61 -5.03
N PRO A 269 9.07 -2.31 -5.33
CA PRO A 269 9.29 -1.23 -4.36
C PRO A 269 8.44 -1.34 -3.11
N TYR A 270 7.24 -1.89 -3.23
CA TYR A 270 6.34 -2.15 -2.10
C TYR A 270 6.00 -3.64 -2.02
N MET A 271 6.64 -4.30 -1.08
CA MET A 271 6.33 -5.67 -0.69
C MET A 271 5.61 -5.64 0.65
N PHE A 272 4.50 -6.32 0.78
CA PHE A 272 3.74 -6.30 2.03
C PHE A 272 2.98 -7.60 2.29
N TYR A 273 2.89 -7.89 3.58
CA TYR A 273 2.01 -8.89 4.15
C TYR A 273 1.33 -8.29 5.37
N PHE A 274 0.05 -8.44 5.50
CA PHE A 274 -0.65 -8.13 6.75
C PHE A 274 -1.89 -9.01 6.95
N SER A 275 -2.21 -9.27 8.22
CA SER A 275 -3.48 -9.83 8.66
C SER A 275 -4.31 -8.72 9.30
N GLY A 276 -5.32 -8.25 8.58
CA GLY A 276 -6.30 -7.27 9.05
C GLY A 276 -7.39 -7.90 9.89
N THR A 277 -8.52 -7.22 10.03
CA THR A 277 -9.63 -7.66 10.89
C THR A 277 -10.27 -8.97 10.40
N ASP A 278 -10.50 -9.08 9.10
CA ASP A 278 -11.17 -10.22 8.46
C ASP A 278 -10.59 -10.54 7.08
N VAL A 279 -9.41 -9.99 6.81
CA VAL A 279 -8.71 -10.13 5.53
C VAL A 279 -7.23 -10.39 5.79
N GLU A 280 -6.64 -11.26 5.01
CA GLU A 280 -5.19 -11.47 4.94
C GLU A 280 -4.71 -11.06 3.54
N VAL A 281 -3.63 -10.28 3.45
CA VAL A 281 -3.15 -9.70 2.20
C VAL A 281 -1.67 -9.98 2.02
N ALA A 282 -1.29 -10.41 0.83
CA ALA A 282 0.08 -10.57 0.38
C ALA A 282 0.26 -9.86 -0.96
N GLY A 283 1.24 -8.98 -1.08
CA GLY A 283 1.36 -8.17 -2.28
C GLY A 283 2.77 -7.72 -2.64
N ALA A 284 2.91 -7.34 -3.91
CA ALA A 284 4.14 -6.86 -4.55
C ALA A 284 3.79 -5.71 -5.51
N SER A 285 3.47 -4.53 -4.95
CA SER A 285 3.07 -3.38 -5.76
C SER A 285 4.28 -2.64 -6.33
N PRO A 286 4.30 -2.38 -7.63
CA PRO A 286 5.37 -1.61 -8.25
C PRO A 286 5.14 -0.09 -8.17
N GLU A 287 3.98 0.38 -7.67
CA GLU A 287 3.54 1.76 -7.87
C GLU A 287 3.14 2.43 -6.56
N THR A 288 3.79 3.57 -6.28
CA THR A 288 3.40 4.47 -5.19
C THR A 288 2.05 5.10 -5.50
N LEU A 289 1.13 5.14 -4.54
CA LEU A 289 -0.05 5.98 -4.64
C LEU A 289 0.32 7.42 -4.31
N VAL A 290 0.69 7.68 -3.06
CA VAL A 290 1.16 8.98 -2.59
C VAL A 290 2.07 8.79 -1.38
N LYS A 291 3.13 9.59 -1.33
CA LYS A 291 4.05 9.71 -0.20
C LYS A 291 4.03 11.14 0.32
N LEU A 292 3.94 11.29 1.64
CA LEU A 292 4.10 12.54 2.35
C LEU A 292 5.24 12.38 3.36
N GLU A 293 6.30 13.12 3.20
CA GLU A 293 7.45 13.07 4.09
C GLU A 293 7.94 14.48 4.41
N ASN A 294 7.94 14.84 5.69
CA ASN A 294 8.36 16.17 6.17
C ASN A 294 7.66 17.34 5.44
N GLY A 295 6.35 17.19 5.19
CA GLY A 295 5.53 18.19 4.52
C GLY A 295 5.66 18.24 2.99
N VAL A 296 6.42 17.32 2.38
CA VAL A 296 6.58 17.21 0.93
C VAL A 296 5.82 16.01 0.40
N LEU A 297 4.89 16.27 -0.50
CA LEU A 297 4.12 15.28 -1.24
C LEU A 297 4.88 14.80 -2.47
N HIS A 298 4.79 13.49 -2.75
CA HIS A 298 5.31 12.90 -3.98
C HIS A 298 4.33 11.89 -4.57
N THR A 299 4.28 11.85 -5.90
CA THR A 299 3.73 10.73 -6.67
C THR A 299 4.67 10.41 -7.83
N PHE A 300 4.67 9.16 -8.28
CA PHE A 300 5.65 8.63 -9.22
C PHE A 300 4.93 7.98 -10.41
N PRO A 301 4.37 8.76 -11.34
CA PRO A 301 3.73 8.22 -12.53
C PRO A 301 4.68 7.31 -13.31
N LEU A 302 4.24 6.08 -13.59
CA LEU A 302 4.92 5.09 -14.41
C LEU A 302 4.03 4.72 -15.59
N ALA A 303 4.58 4.75 -16.82
CA ALA A 303 3.89 4.27 -18.02
C ALA A 303 4.90 3.76 -19.04
N GLY A 304 4.38 3.11 -20.07
CA GLY A 304 5.21 2.48 -21.08
C GLY A 304 6.00 1.29 -20.51
N THR A 305 6.14 0.24 -21.29
CA THR A 305 6.86 -0.96 -20.85
C THR A 305 7.67 -1.54 -21.98
N ARG A 306 8.93 -1.85 -21.70
CA ARG A 306 9.76 -2.71 -22.57
C ARG A 306 10.45 -3.78 -21.71
N PRO A 307 10.70 -4.97 -22.25
CA PRO A 307 11.51 -5.97 -21.54
C PRO A 307 12.95 -5.47 -21.37
N ARG A 308 13.67 -6.03 -20.41
CA ARG A 308 15.12 -5.82 -20.30
C ARG A 308 15.85 -6.50 -21.44
N GLY A 309 16.87 -5.85 -21.96
CA GLY A 309 17.75 -6.42 -22.97
C GLY A 309 18.61 -7.56 -22.40
N LYS A 310 18.99 -8.51 -23.25
CA LYS A 310 19.91 -9.61 -22.86
C LYS A 310 21.37 -9.13 -22.79
N THR A 311 21.69 -8.01 -23.43
CA THR A 311 23.00 -7.33 -23.40
C THR A 311 22.78 -5.85 -23.10
N ALA A 312 23.85 -5.15 -22.72
CA ALA A 312 23.81 -3.71 -22.45
C ALA A 312 23.40 -2.92 -23.71
N GLU A 313 23.86 -3.34 -24.90
CA GLU A 313 23.53 -2.68 -26.16
C GLU A 313 22.06 -2.87 -26.54
N GLU A 314 21.51 -4.05 -26.25
CA GLU A 314 20.08 -4.32 -26.46
C GLU A 314 19.23 -3.51 -25.48
N ASP A 315 19.64 -3.41 -24.22
CA ASP A 315 18.98 -2.61 -23.18
C ASP A 315 18.93 -1.13 -23.59
N ASP A 316 20.04 -0.57 -24.04
CA ASP A 316 20.13 0.81 -24.54
C ASP A 316 19.28 1.06 -25.78
N ARG A 317 19.15 0.07 -26.66
CA ARG A 317 18.29 0.15 -27.84
C ARG A 317 16.82 0.21 -27.44
N LEU A 318 16.39 -0.68 -26.55
CA LEU A 318 15.01 -0.75 -26.05
C LEU A 318 14.63 0.51 -25.26
N GLU A 319 15.57 1.08 -24.49
CA GLU A 319 15.39 2.36 -23.80
C GLU A 319 15.13 3.51 -24.80
N LYS A 320 15.97 3.62 -25.83
CA LYS A 320 15.80 4.64 -26.88
C LYS A 320 14.50 4.45 -27.68
N GLU A 321 14.12 3.21 -27.95
CA GLU A 321 12.86 2.87 -28.60
C GLU A 321 11.67 3.31 -27.74
N LEU A 322 11.70 3.03 -26.44
CA LEU A 322 10.65 3.42 -25.50
C LEU A 322 10.50 4.95 -25.42
N LEU A 323 11.61 5.67 -25.28
CA LEU A 323 11.62 7.14 -25.22
C LEU A 323 11.28 7.84 -26.57
N ALA A 324 11.30 7.10 -27.66
CA ALA A 324 10.93 7.60 -28.99
C ALA A 324 9.49 7.24 -29.38
N ASP A 325 8.77 6.44 -28.58
CA ASP A 325 7.40 5.99 -28.89
C ASP A 325 6.39 7.09 -28.54
N PRO A 326 5.74 7.75 -29.54
CA PRO A 326 4.85 8.87 -29.30
C PRO A 326 3.60 8.47 -28.49
N LYS A 327 3.15 7.24 -28.60
CA LYS A 327 1.97 6.73 -27.88
C LYS A 327 2.29 6.58 -26.40
N GLU A 328 3.41 5.92 -26.07
CA GLU A 328 3.85 5.72 -24.69
C GLU A 328 4.12 7.06 -23.99
N LEU A 329 4.75 8.03 -24.71
CA LEU A 329 4.98 9.38 -24.20
C LEU A 329 3.67 10.14 -23.96
N ALA A 330 2.68 10.03 -24.85
CA ALA A 330 1.40 10.71 -24.69
C ALA A 330 0.63 10.15 -23.47
N GLU A 331 0.63 8.82 -23.28
CA GLU A 331 0.04 8.18 -22.12
C GLU A 331 0.74 8.61 -20.83
N HIS A 332 2.07 8.60 -20.84
CA HIS A 332 2.86 9.02 -19.68
C HIS A 332 2.59 10.48 -19.30
N ASN A 333 2.54 11.38 -20.28
CA ASN A 333 2.25 12.80 -20.07
C ASN A 333 0.88 13.02 -19.43
N MET A 334 -0.13 12.23 -19.84
CA MET A 334 -1.46 12.27 -19.24
C MET A 334 -1.42 11.87 -17.76
N LEU A 335 -0.64 10.83 -17.40
CA LEU A 335 -0.48 10.41 -15.99
C LEU A 335 0.30 11.45 -15.16
N VAL A 336 1.30 12.09 -15.73
CA VAL A 336 2.03 13.20 -15.07
C VAL A 336 1.09 14.37 -14.80
N ASP A 337 0.27 14.77 -15.79
CA ASP A 337 -0.69 15.85 -15.61
C ASP A 337 -1.77 15.50 -14.59
N LEU A 338 -2.21 14.25 -14.55
CA LEU A 338 -3.15 13.76 -13.53
C LEU A 338 -2.53 13.84 -12.12
N GLY A 339 -1.26 13.40 -11.96
CA GLY A 339 -0.52 13.52 -10.70
C GLY A 339 -0.34 14.97 -10.25
N ARG A 340 -0.02 15.87 -11.19
CA ARG A 340 0.05 17.32 -10.91
C ARG A 340 -1.30 17.89 -10.47
N ASN A 341 -2.38 17.50 -11.11
CA ASN A 341 -3.73 17.91 -10.74
C ASN A 341 -4.13 17.38 -9.36
N ASP A 342 -3.86 16.12 -9.06
CA ASP A 342 -4.20 15.51 -7.78
C ASP A 342 -3.43 16.16 -6.62
N LEU A 343 -2.09 16.30 -6.73
CA LEU A 343 -1.30 17.00 -5.73
C LEU A 343 -1.64 18.49 -5.65
N GLY A 344 -2.07 19.11 -6.75
CA GLY A 344 -2.46 20.52 -6.81
C GLY A 344 -3.63 20.88 -5.90
N LYS A 345 -4.54 19.94 -5.62
CA LYS A 345 -5.69 20.12 -4.73
C LYS A 345 -5.28 20.47 -3.29
N ILE A 346 -4.15 19.93 -2.83
CA ILE A 346 -3.71 19.99 -1.44
C ILE A 346 -2.35 20.66 -1.23
N SER A 347 -1.64 20.98 -2.31
CA SER A 347 -0.34 21.66 -2.25
C SER A 347 -0.46 23.17 -2.09
N ARG A 348 0.55 23.80 -1.53
CA ARG A 348 0.72 25.27 -1.55
C ARG A 348 0.80 25.75 -2.99
N PHE A 349 0.15 26.87 -3.28
CA PHE A 349 0.12 27.42 -4.61
C PHE A 349 1.55 27.69 -5.16
N GLY A 350 1.80 27.25 -6.40
CA GLY A 350 3.09 27.43 -7.06
C GLY A 350 4.20 26.45 -6.64
N THR A 351 3.90 25.42 -5.82
CA THR A 351 4.90 24.45 -5.35
C THR A 351 4.84 23.10 -6.07
N VAL A 352 3.80 22.87 -6.89
CA VAL A 352 3.71 21.63 -7.67
C VAL A 352 4.65 21.70 -8.85
N GLU A 353 5.59 20.77 -8.90
CA GLU A 353 6.60 20.70 -9.96
C GLU A 353 6.88 19.25 -10.37
N VAL A 354 7.36 19.07 -11.59
CA VAL A 354 7.88 17.79 -12.08
C VAL A 354 9.38 17.78 -11.83
N GLU A 355 9.82 17.15 -10.75
CA GLU A 355 11.21 17.11 -10.31
C GLU A 355 12.07 16.24 -11.25
N LYS A 356 11.49 15.14 -11.74
CA LYS A 356 12.07 14.26 -12.76
C LYS A 356 11.04 14.01 -13.84
N TYR A 357 11.46 14.04 -15.10
CA TYR A 357 10.57 13.89 -16.23
C TYR A 357 11.15 12.96 -17.28
N HIS A 358 10.35 11.97 -17.72
CA HIS A 358 10.74 10.98 -18.71
C HIS A 358 12.05 10.24 -18.41
N CYS A 359 12.27 9.84 -17.15
CA CYS A 359 13.40 8.99 -16.77
C CYS A 359 13.08 7.54 -17.07
N ILE A 360 14.08 6.74 -17.46
CA ILE A 360 13.89 5.30 -17.56
C ILE A 360 14.19 4.67 -16.20
N GLU A 361 13.17 4.00 -15.65
CA GLU A 361 13.28 3.19 -14.45
C GLU A 361 13.45 1.72 -14.85
N LYS A 362 14.61 1.15 -14.50
CA LYS A 362 15.00 -0.22 -14.88
C LYS A 362 14.75 -1.17 -13.72
N TYR A 363 13.83 -2.10 -13.91
CA TYR A 363 13.54 -3.19 -12.98
C TYR A 363 14.21 -4.49 -13.43
N SER A 364 14.04 -5.56 -12.68
CA SER A 364 14.70 -6.84 -12.97
C SER A 364 14.36 -7.44 -14.35
N HIS A 365 13.10 -7.27 -14.80
CA HIS A 365 12.60 -7.89 -16.05
C HIS A 365 12.06 -6.90 -17.07
N VAL A 366 11.75 -5.69 -16.67
CA VAL A 366 11.15 -4.65 -17.49
C VAL A 366 11.78 -3.29 -17.22
N MET A 367 11.58 -2.34 -18.14
CA MET A 367 11.85 -0.92 -17.92
C MET A 367 10.57 -0.13 -18.23
N HIS A 368 10.41 0.99 -17.54
CA HIS A 368 9.29 1.92 -17.69
C HIS A 368 9.79 3.37 -17.87
N ILE A 369 8.93 4.21 -18.44
CA ILE A 369 9.10 5.66 -18.36
C ILE A 369 8.56 6.11 -17.01
N GLY A 370 9.39 6.74 -16.20
CA GLY A 370 9.04 7.28 -14.88
C GLY A 370 9.17 8.79 -14.82
N SER A 371 8.34 9.42 -14.00
CA SER A 371 8.45 10.82 -13.63
C SER A 371 8.21 10.97 -12.14
N THR A 372 8.70 12.06 -11.55
CA THR A 372 8.43 12.41 -10.15
C THR A 372 7.72 13.74 -10.11
N VAL A 373 6.50 13.74 -9.56
CA VAL A 373 5.76 14.96 -9.28
C VAL A 373 5.79 15.20 -7.78
N ARG A 374 6.16 16.43 -7.38
CA ARG A 374 6.18 16.82 -5.98
C ARG A 374 5.38 18.09 -5.73
N GLY A 375 5.00 18.31 -4.46
CA GLY A 375 4.39 19.54 -3.99
C GLY A 375 4.58 19.72 -2.49
N GLN A 376 4.55 20.97 -1.99
CA GLN A 376 4.49 21.20 -0.55
C GLN A 376 3.04 21.18 -0.10
N ILE A 377 2.74 20.34 0.90
CA ILE A 377 1.39 20.29 1.47
C ILE A 377 1.05 21.63 2.15
N ARG A 378 -0.22 22.03 2.05
CA ARG A 378 -0.71 23.21 2.78
C ARG A 378 -0.79 22.93 4.26
N GLU A 379 -0.69 23.98 5.09
CA GLU A 379 -0.73 23.89 6.57
C GLU A 379 -2.10 23.42 7.10
N ASP A 380 -3.16 23.61 6.33
CA ASP A 380 -4.53 23.18 6.64
C ASP A 380 -4.86 21.77 6.11
N ARG A 381 -3.87 21.01 5.66
CA ARG A 381 -3.98 19.68 5.06
C ARG A 381 -3.05 18.68 5.72
N ASP A 382 -3.43 17.40 5.66
CA ASP A 382 -2.70 16.30 6.30
C ASP A 382 -2.59 15.04 5.42
N ALA A 383 -2.14 13.94 6.00
CA ALA A 383 -1.97 12.66 5.33
C ALA A 383 -3.28 12.09 4.77
N LEU A 384 -4.41 12.31 5.44
CA LEU A 384 -5.73 11.83 4.97
C LEU A 384 -6.19 12.63 3.75
N ASP A 385 -6.01 13.96 3.78
CA ASP A 385 -6.25 14.79 2.58
C ASP A 385 -5.38 14.33 1.39
N ALA A 386 -4.17 13.82 1.64
CA ALA A 386 -3.30 13.30 0.59
C ALA A 386 -3.86 12.00 -0.02
N VAL A 387 -4.40 11.10 0.80
CA VAL A 387 -5.11 9.90 0.32
C VAL A 387 -6.33 10.30 -0.50
N ASP A 388 -7.18 11.19 -0.01
CA ASP A 388 -8.40 11.65 -0.67
C ASP A 388 -8.13 12.32 -2.01
N ALA A 389 -7.09 13.13 -2.09
CA ALA A 389 -6.75 13.85 -3.32
C ALA A 389 -6.33 12.92 -4.47
N VAL A 390 -5.67 11.80 -4.13
CA VAL A 390 -5.04 10.92 -5.13
C VAL A 390 -5.87 9.65 -5.38
N LEU A 391 -6.54 9.10 -4.37
CA LEU A 391 -7.32 7.86 -4.48
C LEU A 391 -8.62 8.07 -5.29
N PRO A 392 -8.94 7.15 -6.20
CA PRO A 392 -8.08 6.10 -6.75
C PRO A 392 -7.06 6.67 -7.73
N ALA A 393 -5.95 5.93 -7.88
CA ALA A 393 -4.93 6.30 -8.88
C ALA A 393 -5.52 6.36 -10.30
N GLY A 394 -4.96 7.25 -11.12
CA GLY A 394 -5.35 7.36 -12.52
C GLY A 394 -5.11 6.10 -13.32
N THR A 395 -4.03 5.38 -13.01
CA THR A 395 -3.67 4.07 -13.59
C THR A 395 -4.67 2.96 -13.24
N LEU A 396 -5.59 3.19 -12.30
CA LEU A 396 -6.63 2.24 -11.88
C LEU A 396 -8.07 2.77 -12.12
N SER A 397 -8.22 4.00 -12.57
CA SER A 397 -9.52 4.63 -12.83
C SER A 397 -9.65 5.06 -14.29
N GLY A 398 -9.17 6.21 -14.64
CA GLY A 398 -9.22 6.78 -15.97
C GLY A 398 -9.26 8.31 -15.98
N ALA A 399 -9.50 8.88 -17.15
CA ALA A 399 -9.53 10.32 -17.34
C ALA A 399 -10.76 10.74 -18.18
N PRO A 400 -11.58 11.71 -17.72
CA PRO A 400 -11.60 12.34 -16.38
C PRO A 400 -11.95 11.34 -15.26
N LYS A 401 -11.27 11.46 -14.10
CA LYS A 401 -11.27 10.46 -13.00
C LYS A 401 -12.69 10.11 -12.53
N LEU A 402 -13.49 11.07 -12.11
CA LEU A 402 -14.81 10.81 -11.51
C LEU A 402 -15.77 10.16 -12.51
N ARG A 403 -15.76 10.61 -13.77
CA ARG A 403 -16.60 10.02 -14.81
C ARG A 403 -16.18 8.57 -15.10
N ALA A 404 -14.88 8.31 -15.16
CA ALA A 404 -14.35 6.95 -15.32
C ALA A 404 -14.78 6.05 -14.16
N CYS A 405 -14.69 6.52 -12.90
CA CYS A 405 -15.13 5.76 -11.73
C CYS A 405 -16.62 5.40 -11.78
N GLN A 406 -17.48 6.33 -12.24
CA GLN A 406 -18.92 6.06 -12.42
C GLN A 406 -19.16 4.97 -13.46
N ILE A 407 -18.48 5.05 -14.61
CA ILE A 407 -18.61 4.06 -15.69
C ILE A 407 -18.08 2.69 -15.24
N ILE A 408 -16.97 2.66 -14.48
CA ILE A 408 -16.44 1.42 -13.89
C ILE A 408 -17.47 0.77 -12.98
N ASN A 409 -18.09 1.57 -12.08
CA ASN A 409 -19.12 1.08 -11.17
C ASN A 409 -20.28 0.42 -11.95
N ASP A 410 -20.72 1.06 -13.02
CA ASP A 410 -21.85 0.59 -13.82
C ASP A 410 -21.51 -0.66 -14.64
N LEU A 411 -20.30 -0.71 -15.24
CA LEU A 411 -19.87 -1.80 -16.10
C LEU A 411 -19.45 -3.05 -15.32
N GLU A 412 -18.64 -2.89 -14.28
CA GLU A 412 -18.18 -4.02 -13.45
C GLU A 412 -19.28 -4.51 -12.50
N ASN A 413 -20.13 -3.61 -12.00
CA ASN A 413 -21.19 -3.91 -11.03
C ASN A 413 -20.74 -4.88 -9.93
N ASN A 414 -19.50 -4.76 -9.53
CA ASN A 414 -18.84 -5.54 -8.50
C ASN A 414 -17.83 -4.66 -7.76
N LYS A 415 -18.02 -4.48 -6.46
CA LYS A 415 -17.16 -3.66 -5.61
C LYS A 415 -15.70 -4.13 -5.72
N ARG A 416 -14.79 -3.18 -5.93
CA ARG A 416 -13.35 -3.49 -6.08
C ARG A 416 -12.69 -3.81 -4.76
N GLY A 417 -13.17 -3.22 -3.66
CA GLY A 417 -12.61 -3.43 -2.33
C GLY A 417 -11.16 -2.97 -2.27
N ILE A 418 -10.27 -3.84 -1.83
CA ILE A 418 -8.85 -3.54 -1.63
C ILE A 418 -8.15 -3.22 -2.96
N TYR A 419 -8.50 -3.91 -4.04
CA TYR A 419 -7.86 -3.72 -5.34
C TYR A 419 -8.03 -2.29 -5.86
N GLY A 420 -6.92 -1.64 -6.19
CA GLY A 420 -6.88 -0.25 -6.65
C GLY A 420 -7.04 0.78 -5.53
N GLY A 421 -7.08 0.33 -4.27
CA GLY A 421 -7.02 1.14 -3.07
C GLY A 421 -5.60 1.55 -2.68
N ALA A 422 -5.44 2.09 -1.48
CA ALA A 422 -4.17 2.47 -0.87
C ALA A 422 -3.78 1.47 0.22
N ILE A 423 -2.54 0.96 0.19
CA ILE A 423 -1.97 0.13 1.27
C ILE A 423 -0.69 0.79 1.76
N GLY A 424 -0.52 0.91 3.07
CA GLY A 424 0.68 1.47 3.66
C GLY A 424 0.47 1.92 5.10
N TYR A 425 1.11 3.04 5.47
CA TYR A 425 1.06 3.57 6.82
C TYR A 425 0.86 5.09 6.87
N ILE A 426 0.28 5.56 7.98
CA ILE A 426 0.29 6.95 8.42
C ILE A 426 1.02 7.00 9.76
N ASP A 427 2.17 7.69 9.81
CA ASP A 427 3.01 7.81 10.99
C ASP A 427 2.48 8.86 11.98
N PHE A 428 2.80 8.72 13.27
CA PHE A 428 2.43 9.68 14.32
C PHE A 428 3.06 11.07 14.14
N THR A 429 4.07 11.21 13.31
CA THR A 429 4.65 12.51 12.92
C THR A 429 3.93 13.19 11.75
N GLY A 430 2.89 12.54 11.20
CA GLY A 430 2.13 13.01 10.05
C GLY A 430 2.70 12.58 8.68
N ASN A 431 3.76 11.78 8.65
CA ASN A 431 4.24 11.18 7.41
C ASN A 431 3.29 10.09 6.91
N LEU A 432 3.28 9.88 5.60
CA LEU A 432 2.47 8.88 4.91
C LEU A 432 3.31 8.20 3.84
N ASP A 433 3.20 6.89 3.73
CA ASP A 433 3.75 6.16 2.59
C ASP A 433 2.77 5.05 2.18
N THR A 434 2.23 5.16 0.96
CA THR A 434 1.21 4.24 0.44
C THR A 434 1.48 3.84 -1.00
N CYS A 435 1.25 2.58 -1.29
CA CYS A 435 1.22 2.05 -2.65
C CYS A 435 -0.20 1.84 -3.15
N ILE A 436 -0.34 1.72 -4.46
CA ILE A 436 -1.56 1.26 -5.10
C ILE A 436 -1.71 -0.24 -4.84
N ALA A 437 -2.87 -0.67 -4.38
CA ALA A 437 -3.16 -2.08 -4.09
C ALA A 437 -3.35 -2.88 -5.39
N ILE A 438 -2.26 -3.22 -6.04
CA ILE A 438 -2.18 -4.07 -7.24
C ILE A 438 -1.15 -5.19 -7.05
N ARG A 439 -1.21 -6.22 -7.89
CA ARG A 439 -0.35 -7.41 -7.74
C ARG A 439 -0.47 -8.03 -6.35
N ILE A 440 -1.69 -8.17 -5.88
CA ILE A 440 -2.05 -8.68 -4.56
C ILE A 440 -2.85 -9.97 -4.63
N ALA A 441 -2.59 -10.87 -3.70
CA ALA A 441 -3.51 -11.92 -3.27
C ALA A 441 -4.13 -11.49 -1.94
N TYR A 442 -5.44 -11.58 -1.83
CA TYR A 442 -6.13 -11.28 -0.58
C TYR A 442 -7.16 -12.35 -0.26
N LYS A 443 -7.18 -12.78 1.00
CA LYS A 443 -8.01 -13.87 1.50
C LYS A 443 -9.11 -13.32 2.39
N LYS A 444 -10.35 -13.76 2.15
CA LYS A 444 -11.53 -13.44 2.96
C LYS A 444 -12.58 -14.51 2.74
N ASN A 445 -13.39 -14.79 3.77
CA ASN A 445 -14.52 -15.72 3.71
C ASN A 445 -14.17 -17.12 3.15
N GLY A 446 -12.97 -17.63 3.44
CA GLY A 446 -12.52 -18.95 2.93
C GLY A 446 -12.13 -18.95 1.46
N LYS A 447 -12.01 -17.79 0.83
CA LYS A 447 -11.61 -17.62 -0.57
C LYS A 447 -10.36 -16.78 -0.68
N VAL A 448 -9.60 -17.00 -1.75
CA VAL A 448 -8.53 -16.13 -2.21
C VAL A 448 -8.94 -15.42 -3.48
N PHE A 449 -8.57 -14.15 -3.57
CA PHE A 449 -8.87 -13.27 -4.70
C PHE A 449 -7.58 -12.70 -5.29
N VAL A 450 -7.55 -12.60 -6.62
CA VAL A 450 -6.54 -11.86 -7.38
C VAL A 450 -7.30 -11.01 -8.38
N ARG A 451 -7.10 -9.69 -8.38
CA ARG A 451 -7.75 -8.79 -9.33
C ARG A 451 -6.70 -8.03 -10.13
N SER A 452 -6.98 -7.84 -11.40
CA SER A 452 -6.12 -7.11 -12.33
C SER A 452 -6.96 -6.43 -13.39
N GLY A 453 -6.39 -5.45 -14.09
CA GLY A 453 -7.11 -4.69 -15.10
C GLY A 453 -6.25 -4.24 -16.26
N ALA A 454 -6.91 -3.81 -17.32
CA ALA A 454 -6.30 -3.24 -18.52
C ALA A 454 -6.86 -1.83 -18.79
N GLY A 455 -5.99 -0.96 -19.29
CA GLY A 455 -6.34 0.39 -19.70
C GLY A 455 -6.99 0.39 -21.08
N ILE A 456 -8.23 0.83 -21.18
CA ILE A 456 -9.01 0.84 -22.40
C ILE A 456 -8.96 2.23 -23.03
N VAL A 457 -8.55 2.29 -24.27
CA VAL A 457 -8.51 3.47 -25.13
C VAL A 457 -9.30 3.19 -26.43
N ALA A 458 -9.48 4.20 -27.28
CA ALA A 458 -10.27 4.07 -28.52
C ALA A 458 -9.82 2.91 -29.43
N ASP A 459 -8.51 2.70 -29.52
CA ASP A 459 -7.92 1.65 -30.37
C ASP A 459 -7.78 0.29 -29.69
N SER A 460 -8.24 0.14 -28.44
CA SER A 460 -8.18 -1.13 -27.71
C SER A 460 -8.93 -2.25 -28.42
N VAL A 461 -8.32 -3.43 -28.44
CA VAL A 461 -8.89 -4.67 -28.98
C VAL A 461 -9.35 -5.54 -27.81
N PRO A 462 -10.65 -5.82 -27.65
CA PRO A 462 -11.21 -6.47 -26.47
C PRO A 462 -10.49 -7.74 -26.02
N GLU A 463 -10.15 -8.62 -26.97
CA GLU A 463 -9.47 -9.89 -26.69
C GLU A 463 -8.05 -9.67 -26.17
N LYS A 464 -7.35 -8.65 -26.65
CA LYS A 464 -6.00 -8.30 -26.16
C LYS A 464 -6.06 -7.75 -24.76
N GLU A 465 -7.04 -6.90 -24.46
CA GLU A 465 -7.23 -6.32 -23.12
C GLU A 465 -7.62 -7.40 -22.10
N TYR A 466 -8.47 -8.36 -22.48
CA TYR A 466 -8.75 -9.52 -21.64
C TYR A 466 -7.47 -10.32 -21.35
N GLN A 467 -6.66 -10.60 -22.38
CA GLN A 467 -5.41 -11.34 -22.21
C GLN A 467 -4.40 -10.56 -21.34
N GLU A 468 -4.32 -9.24 -21.50
CA GLU A 468 -3.49 -8.38 -20.66
C GLU A 468 -3.90 -8.47 -19.20
N CYS A 469 -5.21 -8.41 -18.92
CA CYS A 469 -5.75 -8.59 -17.57
C CYS A 469 -5.30 -9.93 -16.97
N ILE A 470 -5.43 -11.04 -17.70
CA ILE A 470 -4.98 -12.36 -17.24
C ILE A 470 -3.46 -12.40 -17.04
N ASN A 471 -2.68 -11.82 -17.94
CA ASN A 471 -1.22 -11.77 -17.84
C ASN A 471 -0.74 -10.99 -16.60
N LYS A 472 -1.41 -9.90 -16.28
CA LYS A 472 -1.10 -9.09 -15.06
C LYS A 472 -1.39 -9.85 -13.76
N ALA A 473 -2.35 -10.77 -13.74
CA ALA A 473 -2.63 -11.63 -12.59
C ALA A 473 -1.65 -12.82 -12.49
N ALA A 474 -1.00 -13.21 -13.58
CA ALA A 474 -0.27 -14.46 -13.68
C ALA A 474 0.85 -14.65 -12.64
N ALA A 475 1.58 -13.57 -12.28
CA ALA A 475 2.65 -13.66 -11.29
C ALA A 475 2.10 -14.02 -9.90
N VAL A 476 0.98 -13.43 -9.51
CA VAL A 476 0.32 -13.70 -8.22
C VAL A 476 -0.29 -15.09 -8.20
N VAL A 477 -0.93 -15.50 -9.29
CA VAL A 477 -1.50 -16.85 -9.43
C VAL A 477 -0.39 -17.91 -9.33
N LYS A 478 0.73 -17.72 -10.03
CA LYS A 478 1.90 -18.61 -9.92
C LYS A 478 2.46 -18.68 -8.51
N ALA A 479 2.46 -17.55 -7.80
CA ALA A 479 2.91 -17.52 -6.42
C ALA A 479 1.96 -18.32 -5.50
N LEU A 480 0.63 -18.22 -5.70
CA LEU A 480 -0.36 -19.03 -4.98
C LEU A 480 -0.18 -20.53 -5.26
N GLU A 481 0.08 -20.91 -6.51
CA GLU A 481 0.32 -22.30 -6.90
C GLU A 481 1.62 -22.83 -6.30
N ALA A 482 2.72 -22.08 -6.42
CA ALA A 482 4.04 -22.50 -5.93
C ALA A 482 4.11 -22.54 -4.40
N ALA A 483 3.37 -21.68 -3.71
CA ALA A 483 3.31 -21.64 -2.24
C ALA A 483 2.82 -22.96 -1.62
N GLN A 484 2.01 -23.73 -2.36
CA GLN A 484 1.44 -25.01 -1.89
C GLN A 484 2.49 -26.13 -1.76
N SER A 485 3.64 -25.99 -2.42
CA SER A 485 4.71 -26.98 -2.45
C SER A 485 5.96 -26.55 -1.66
N ILE A 486 5.91 -25.45 -0.92
CA ILE A 486 7.01 -25.03 -0.06
C ILE A 486 6.99 -25.91 1.19
N ASP A 487 7.99 -26.77 1.33
CA ASP A 487 8.27 -27.48 2.56
C ASP A 487 8.73 -26.50 3.65
N GLU A 488 8.29 -26.72 4.87
CA GLU A 488 8.64 -25.90 6.04
C GLU A 488 10.09 -26.13 6.51
#